data_cbe6ab87e278940dc13bd6a44ae089cb
#
_entry.id   cbe6ab87e278940dc13bd6a44ae089cb
#
_cell.length_a   1.000
_cell.length_b   1.000
_cell.length_c   1.000
_cell.angle_alpha   90.00
_cell.angle_beta   90.00
_cell.angle_gamma   90.00
#
_symmetry.space_group_name_H-M   'P 1'
#
loop_
_entity.id
_entity.type
_entity.pdbx_description
1 polymer ?
#
loop_
_entity_poly.entity_id
_entity_poly.type
_entity_poly.pdbx_seq_one_letter_code
_entity_poly.pdbx_strand_id
1 'polypeptide(L)'
;YVFGISHFGLYYLYSSTKCMRAINRVAIQVKNRKIDEAEIQEYMKTGKTELPKDFKEIMDQQIQDFVDKVYRYQTECGYSLDMVPVYFVGGGAVVMRNFGRYQQSNIHYVLDVKANAKGFETMAKIALRSGR
;
A
#
# COMPACT_ATOMS: atom_id res chain seq x y z
N TYR A 1 -3.64 -4.73 -7.00
CA TYR A 1 -3.75 -4.85 -8.45
C TYR A 1 -4.58 -3.74 -9.04
N VAL A 2 -4.42 -3.54 -10.33
CA VAL A 2 -5.20 -2.53 -11.04
C VAL A 2 -6.54 -3.09 -11.45
N PHE A 3 -7.60 -2.34 -11.18
CA PHE A 3 -8.94 -2.71 -11.58
C PHE A 3 -9.48 -1.91 -12.74
N GLY A 4 -8.75 -0.95 -13.21
CA GLY A 4 -9.12 -0.25 -14.40
C GLY A 4 -8.98 1.24 -14.28
N ILE A 5 -9.18 1.88 -15.40
CA ILE A 5 -9.23 3.33 -15.53
C ILE A 5 -10.68 3.70 -15.77
N SER A 6 -11.21 4.57 -14.93
CA SER A 6 -12.57 5.10 -15.08
C SER A 6 -12.51 6.61 -15.25
N HIS A 7 -13.69 7.25 -15.33
CA HIS A 7 -13.76 8.72 -15.35
C HIS A 7 -13.20 9.37 -14.09
N PHE A 8 -13.05 8.60 -13.03
CA PHE A 8 -12.55 9.08 -11.74
C PHE A 8 -11.08 8.80 -11.52
N GLY A 9 -10.43 8.16 -12.49
CA GLY A 9 -9.01 7.88 -12.44
C GLY A 9 -8.68 6.39 -12.40
N LEU A 10 -7.48 6.11 -11.98
CA LEU A 10 -6.94 4.77 -11.86
C LEU A 10 -7.22 4.23 -10.47
N TYR A 11 -7.77 3.03 -10.39
CA TYR A 11 -7.96 2.31 -9.14
C TYR A 11 -6.90 1.22 -9.03
N TYR A 12 -6.18 1.25 -7.95
CA TYR A 12 -5.14 0.28 -7.69
C TYR A 12 -5.43 -0.40 -6.34
N LEU A 13 -5.76 -1.68 -6.39
CA LEU A 13 -5.90 -2.48 -5.18
C LEU A 13 -4.66 -3.34 -5.00
N TYR A 14 -4.01 -3.16 -3.88
CA TYR A 14 -2.82 -3.92 -3.54
C TYR A 14 -2.97 -4.52 -2.15
N SER A 15 -2.61 -5.79 -2.01
CA SER A 15 -2.75 -6.50 -0.76
C SER A 15 -1.43 -6.52 0.01
N SER A 16 -1.46 -6.05 1.25
CA SER A 16 -0.33 -6.18 2.16
C SER A 16 0.05 -7.64 2.43
N THR A 17 -0.86 -8.58 2.19
CA THR A 17 -0.59 -10.01 2.29
C THR A 17 0.55 -10.45 1.37
N LYS A 18 0.61 -9.90 0.17
CA LYS A 18 1.73 -10.21 -0.75
C LYS A 18 3.06 -9.73 -0.20
N CYS A 19 3.07 -8.55 0.43
CA CYS A 19 4.26 -8.03 1.07
C CYS A 19 4.69 -8.93 2.23
N MET A 20 3.76 -9.36 3.07
CA MET A 20 4.05 -10.29 4.17
C MET A 20 4.61 -11.62 3.68
N ARG A 21 4.07 -12.15 2.58
CA ARG A 21 4.60 -13.37 1.97
C ARG A 21 6.01 -13.20 1.42
N ALA A 22 6.28 -12.06 0.81
CA ALA A 22 7.63 -11.74 0.33
C ALA A 22 8.63 -11.63 1.48
N ILE A 23 8.25 -10.99 2.57
CA ILE A 23 9.07 -10.89 3.78
C ILE A 23 9.41 -12.30 4.30
N ASN A 24 8.40 -13.15 4.45
CA ASN A 24 8.61 -14.50 4.98
C ASN A 24 9.40 -15.40 4.02
N ARG A 25 9.25 -15.21 2.71
CA ARG A 25 10.07 -15.93 1.74
C ARG A 25 11.55 -15.62 1.94
N VAL A 26 11.89 -14.37 2.09
CA VAL A 26 13.28 -13.92 2.31
C VAL A 26 13.78 -14.38 3.69
N ALA A 27 12.96 -14.24 4.73
CA ALA A 27 13.31 -14.67 6.08
C ALA A 27 13.62 -16.16 6.15
N ILE A 28 12.85 -16.98 5.47
CA ILE A 28 13.09 -18.42 5.41
C ILE A 28 14.39 -18.72 4.64
N GLN A 29 14.63 -18.05 3.53
CA GLN A 29 15.83 -18.27 2.71
C GLN A 29 17.10 -17.85 3.43
N VAL A 30 17.08 -16.71 4.11
CA VAL A 30 18.28 -16.09 4.70
C VAL A 30 18.50 -16.54 6.14
N LYS A 31 17.40 -16.66 6.91
CA LYS A 31 17.45 -16.96 8.34
C LYS A 31 16.92 -18.33 8.72
N ASN A 32 16.34 -19.06 7.77
CA ASN A 32 15.68 -20.34 8.00
C ASN A 32 14.59 -20.23 9.08
N ARG A 33 13.92 -19.10 9.15
CA ARG A 33 12.94 -18.79 10.18
C ARG A 33 11.85 -17.90 9.62
N LYS A 34 10.60 -18.26 9.91
CA LYS A 34 9.42 -17.47 9.55
C LYS A 34 9.15 -16.42 10.62
N ILE A 35 8.73 -15.22 10.18
CA ILE A 35 8.26 -14.16 11.08
C ILE A 35 6.76 -14.30 11.22
N ASP A 36 6.24 -14.14 12.44
CA ASP A 36 4.80 -14.15 12.68
C ASP A 36 4.13 -12.99 11.93
N GLU A 37 3.03 -13.30 11.25
CA GLU A 37 2.27 -12.30 10.48
C GLU A 37 1.78 -11.14 11.35
N ALA A 38 1.38 -11.42 12.60
CA ALA A 38 0.96 -10.38 13.54
C ALA A 38 2.10 -9.40 13.83
N GLU A 39 3.33 -9.89 13.95
CA GLU A 39 4.52 -9.06 14.15
C GLU A 39 4.79 -8.18 12.94
N ILE A 40 4.66 -8.74 11.74
CA ILE A 40 4.83 -7.97 10.50
C ILE A 40 3.76 -6.88 10.39
N GLN A 41 2.51 -7.22 10.68
CA GLN A 41 1.42 -6.25 10.64
C GLN A 41 1.63 -5.10 11.61
N GLU A 42 2.05 -5.42 12.82
CA GLU A 42 2.35 -4.40 13.82
C GLU A 42 3.50 -3.48 13.37
N TYR A 43 4.53 -4.06 12.78
CA TYR A 43 5.63 -3.27 12.21
C TYR A 43 5.16 -2.35 11.09
N MET A 44 4.30 -2.82 10.22
CA MET A 44 3.74 -2.00 9.14
C MET A 44 2.92 -0.82 9.66
N LYS A 45 2.22 -1.01 10.77
CA LYS A 45 1.39 0.03 11.39
C LYS A 45 2.21 1.06 12.16
N THR A 46 3.23 0.62 12.88
CA THR A 46 3.92 1.46 13.87
C THR A 46 5.34 1.84 13.45
N GLY A 47 5.96 1.08 12.56
CA GLY A 47 7.37 1.22 12.24
C GLY A 47 8.30 0.74 13.36
N LYS A 48 7.75 0.04 14.37
CA LYS A 48 8.50 -0.42 15.54
C LYS A 48 8.44 -1.92 15.65
N THR A 49 9.56 -2.55 15.95
CA THR A 49 9.66 -3.98 16.20
C THR A 49 10.72 -4.28 17.24
N GLU A 50 10.51 -5.35 18.00
CA GLU A 50 11.50 -5.87 18.93
C GLU A 50 12.35 -6.99 18.30
N LEU A 51 12.10 -7.33 17.04
CA LEU A 51 12.87 -8.34 16.34
C LEU A 51 14.33 -7.89 16.17
N PRO A 52 15.29 -8.84 16.05
CA PRO A 52 16.68 -8.52 15.78
C PRO A 52 16.84 -7.66 14.52
N LYS A 53 17.90 -6.89 14.48
CA LYS A 53 18.19 -5.94 13.42
C LYS A 53 18.16 -6.55 12.02
N ASP A 54 18.65 -7.76 11.86
CA ASP A 54 18.69 -8.46 10.58
C ASP A 54 17.28 -8.79 10.06
N PHE A 55 16.35 -9.16 10.94
CA PHE A 55 14.94 -9.33 10.57
C PHE A 55 14.27 -8.00 10.21
N LYS A 56 14.59 -6.96 10.96
CA LYS A 56 14.09 -5.61 10.65
C LYS A 56 14.55 -5.16 9.26
N GLU A 57 15.80 -5.41 8.91
CA GLU A 57 16.33 -5.07 7.59
C GLU A 57 15.62 -5.82 6.47
N ILE A 58 15.29 -7.10 6.68
CA ILE A 58 14.51 -7.88 5.72
C ILE A 58 13.12 -7.27 5.53
N MET A 59 12.44 -6.92 6.63
CA MET A 59 11.13 -6.27 6.55
C MET A 59 11.20 -4.93 5.83
N ASP A 60 12.15 -4.09 6.19
CA ASP A 60 12.33 -2.77 5.59
C ASP A 60 12.56 -2.88 4.08
N GLN A 61 13.41 -3.80 3.65
CA GLN A 61 13.72 -3.99 2.25
C GLN A 61 12.49 -4.42 1.45
N GLN A 62 11.74 -5.38 1.94
CA GLN A 62 10.57 -5.89 1.24
C GLN A 62 9.41 -4.87 1.25
N ILE A 63 9.22 -4.16 2.34
CA ILE A 63 8.21 -3.11 2.42
C ILE A 63 8.57 -1.97 1.47
N GLN A 64 9.85 -1.60 1.40
CA GLN A 64 10.30 -0.55 0.48
C GLN A 64 10.07 -0.95 -0.98
N ASP A 65 10.37 -2.20 -1.32
CA ASP A 65 10.11 -2.73 -2.66
C ASP A 65 8.62 -2.67 -3.00
N PHE A 66 7.77 -2.99 -2.04
CA PHE A 66 6.32 -2.90 -2.18
C PHE A 66 5.87 -1.46 -2.46
N VAL A 67 6.33 -0.52 -1.65
CA VAL A 67 6.01 0.90 -1.79
C VAL A 67 6.46 1.44 -3.16
N ASP A 68 7.68 1.10 -3.55
CA ASP A 68 8.25 1.55 -4.81
C ASP A 68 7.47 0.99 -6.01
N LYS A 69 6.99 -0.24 -5.92
CA LYS A 69 6.16 -0.84 -6.97
C LYS A 69 4.82 -0.10 -7.13
N VAL A 70 4.20 0.28 -6.04
CA VAL A 70 2.93 1.03 -6.08
C VAL A 70 3.12 2.36 -6.81
N TYR A 71 4.15 3.11 -6.44
CA TYR A 71 4.43 4.39 -7.07
C TYR A 71 4.83 4.24 -8.54
N ARG A 72 5.68 3.26 -8.84
CA ARG A 72 6.12 2.99 -10.21
C ARG A 72 4.95 2.64 -11.11
N TYR A 73 4.02 1.85 -10.61
CA TYR A 73 2.84 1.48 -11.36
C TYR A 73 2.02 2.70 -11.77
N GLN A 74 1.82 3.64 -10.86
CA GLN A 74 1.09 4.87 -11.17
C GLN A 74 1.77 5.67 -12.29
N THR A 75 3.08 5.76 -12.25
CA THR A 75 3.87 6.44 -13.28
C THR A 75 3.77 5.71 -14.64
N GLU A 76 3.85 4.38 -14.63
CA GLU A 76 3.72 3.56 -15.84
C GLU A 76 2.34 3.68 -16.49
N CYS A 77 1.30 3.94 -15.68
CA CYS A 77 -0.04 4.19 -16.19
C CYS A 77 -0.24 5.61 -16.74
N GLY A 78 0.81 6.42 -16.75
CA GLY A 78 0.75 7.77 -17.29
C GLY A 78 0.31 8.84 -16.30
N TYR A 79 0.19 8.51 -15.02
CA TYR A 79 -0.17 9.49 -14.00
C TYR A 79 1.09 10.04 -13.34
N SER A 80 1.28 11.34 -13.47
CA SER A 80 2.33 12.05 -12.75
C SER A 80 1.86 12.28 -11.30
N LEU A 81 2.66 11.86 -10.34
CA LEU A 81 2.36 12.05 -8.92
C LEU A 81 2.32 13.53 -8.52
N ASP A 82 2.91 14.41 -9.35
CA ASP A 82 2.91 15.84 -9.10
C ASP A 82 1.70 16.56 -9.70
N MET A 83 0.98 15.88 -10.60
CA MET A 83 -0.06 16.51 -11.42
C MET A 83 -1.47 16.10 -11.04
N VAL A 84 -1.64 14.98 -10.34
CA VAL A 84 -2.96 14.43 -9.99
C VAL A 84 -3.09 14.22 -8.50
N PRO A 85 -4.28 14.41 -7.93
CA PRO A 85 -4.52 14.04 -6.54
C PRO A 85 -4.44 12.52 -6.39
N VAL A 86 -3.72 12.07 -5.37
CA VAL A 86 -3.55 10.65 -5.06
C VAL A 86 -4.11 10.38 -3.66
N TYR A 87 -4.99 9.41 -3.57
CA TYR A 87 -5.59 9.01 -2.29
C TYR A 87 -5.26 7.56 -2.00
N PHE A 88 -4.55 7.33 -0.92
CA PHE A 88 -4.34 5.98 -0.39
C PHE A 88 -5.35 5.74 0.71
N VAL A 89 -6.11 4.65 0.60
CA VAL A 89 -7.25 4.37 1.47
C VAL A 89 -7.13 2.97 2.05
N GLY A 90 -7.54 2.81 3.30
CA GLY A 90 -7.57 1.52 3.98
C GLY A 90 -6.25 1.16 4.65
N GLY A 91 -6.07 -0.13 4.94
CA GLY A 91 -4.88 -0.62 5.64
C GLY A 91 -3.58 -0.35 4.90
N GLY A 92 -3.59 -0.40 3.58
CA GLY A 92 -2.42 -0.08 2.77
C GLY A 92 -1.98 1.37 2.87
N ALA A 93 -2.90 2.30 3.19
CA ALA A 93 -2.57 3.70 3.37
C ALA A 93 -1.58 3.92 4.52
N VAL A 94 -1.71 3.13 5.59
CA VAL A 94 -0.80 3.20 6.74
C VAL A 94 0.62 2.82 6.31
N VAL A 95 0.76 1.76 5.51
CA VAL A 95 2.06 1.32 5.00
C VAL A 95 2.68 2.41 4.10
N MET A 96 1.89 2.95 3.18
CA MET A 96 2.36 4.00 2.29
C MET A 96 2.78 5.26 3.04
N ARG A 97 2.05 5.63 4.08
CA ARG A 97 2.40 6.79 4.92
C ARG A 97 3.68 6.55 5.71
N ASN A 98 3.82 5.38 6.34
CA ASN A 98 4.94 5.09 7.24
C ASN A 98 6.24 4.80 6.50
N PHE A 99 6.18 4.22 5.31
CA PHE A 99 7.35 3.75 4.58
C PHE A 99 7.53 4.45 3.22
N GLY A 100 6.56 5.23 2.78
CA GLY A 100 6.65 5.96 1.52
C GLY A 100 7.64 7.13 1.62
N ARG A 101 8.39 7.34 0.55
CA ARG A 101 9.35 8.44 0.45
C ARG A 101 8.75 9.69 -0.18
N TYR A 102 7.51 9.60 -0.63
CA TYR A 102 6.85 10.64 -1.40
C TYR A 102 5.94 11.43 -0.48
N GLN A 103 6.19 12.71 -0.38
CA GLN A 103 5.45 13.61 0.51
C GLN A 103 4.93 14.84 -0.23
N GLN A 104 4.52 14.65 -1.48
CA GLN A 104 3.91 15.74 -2.24
C GLN A 104 2.57 16.15 -1.61
N SER A 105 2.23 17.42 -1.77
CA SER A 105 1.00 17.97 -1.20
C SER A 105 -0.28 17.40 -1.79
N ASN A 106 -0.19 16.80 -2.97
CA ASN A 106 -1.32 16.16 -3.65
C ASN A 106 -1.55 14.70 -3.24
N ILE A 107 -0.71 14.15 -2.35
CA ILE A 107 -0.86 12.79 -1.85
C ILE A 107 -1.55 12.84 -0.49
N HIS A 108 -2.63 12.09 -0.37
CA HIS A 108 -3.47 12.05 0.83
C HIS A 108 -3.60 10.62 1.34
N TYR A 109 -3.61 10.47 2.66
CA TYR A 109 -3.74 9.17 3.31
C TYR A 109 -5.00 9.13 4.15
N VAL A 110 -5.91 8.23 3.81
CA VAL A 110 -7.16 8.02 4.54
C VAL A 110 -7.00 6.75 5.37
N LEU A 111 -6.77 6.90 6.66
CA LEU A 111 -6.36 5.81 7.54
C LEU A 111 -7.53 5.04 8.16
N ASP A 112 -8.76 5.51 7.99
CA ASP A 112 -9.94 4.84 8.50
C ASP A 112 -10.19 3.55 7.73
N VAL A 113 -10.17 2.42 8.43
CA VAL A 113 -10.42 1.09 7.84
C VAL A 113 -11.76 1.01 7.12
N LYS A 114 -12.77 1.75 7.62
CA LYS A 114 -14.11 1.78 7.04
C LYS A 114 -14.21 2.67 5.82
N ALA A 115 -13.30 3.60 5.64
CA ALA A 115 -13.32 4.55 4.53
C ALA A 115 -13.19 3.86 3.17
N ASN A 116 -12.50 2.71 3.11
CA ASN A 116 -12.33 1.95 1.89
C ASN A 116 -13.68 1.50 1.30
N ALA A 117 -14.51 0.86 2.12
CA ALA A 117 -15.84 0.43 1.69
C ALA A 117 -16.75 1.61 1.34
N LYS A 118 -16.72 2.67 2.16
CA LYS A 118 -17.49 3.89 1.91
C LYS A 118 -17.06 4.57 0.62
N GLY A 119 -15.77 4.63 0.35
CA GLY A 119 -15.22 5.22 -0.86
C GLY A 119 -15.68 4.47 -2.11
N PHE A 120 -15.60 3.15 -2.11
CA PHE A 120 -16.07 2.34 -3.22
C PHE A 120 -17.57 2.48 -3.43
N GLU A 121 -18.37 2.50 -2.38
CA GLU A 121 -19.82 2.73 -2.47
C GLU A 121 -20.12 4.08 -3.10
N THR A 122 -19.46 5.13 -2.66
CA THR A 122 -19.62 6.48 -3.20
C THR A 122 -19.26 6.52 -4.68
N MET A 123 -18.17 5.92 -5.08
CA MET A 123 -17.75 5.88 -6.48
C MET A 123 -18.73 5.11 -7.35
N ALA A 124 -19.27 4.01 -6.85
CA ALA A 124 -20.29 3.24 -7.56
C ALA A 124 -21.56 4.08 -7.77
N LYS A 125 -22.01 4.79 -6.74
CA LYS A 125 -23.18 5.68 -6.84
C LYS A 125 -22.96 6.79 -7.86
N ILE A 126 -21.79 7.41 -7.88
CA ILE A 126 -21.47 8.46 -8.84
C ILE A 126 -21.46 7.89 -10.26
N ALA A 127 -20.86 6.71 -10.47
CA ALA A 127 -20.85 6.06 -11.77
C ALA A 127 -22.24 5.76 -12.29
N LEU A 128 -23.14 5.28 -11.43
CA LEU A 128 -24.54 5.02 -11.78
C LEU A 128 -25.29 6.31 -12.14
N ARG A 129 -25.08 7.39 -11.40
CA ARG A 129 -25.67 8.69 -11.70
C ARG A 129 -25.23 9.28 -13.03
N SER A 130 -24.01 8.97 -13.47
CA SER A 130 -23.49 9.43 -14.76
C SER A 130 -24.00 8.60 -15.94
N GLY A 131 -24.89 7.63 -15.73
CA GLY A 131 -25.45 6.80 -16.78
C GLY A 131 -24.47 5.75 -17.32
N ARG A 132 -23.59 5.26 -16.48
CA ARG A 132 -22.49 4.42 -16.94
C ARG A 132 -22.32 3.15 -16.17
#